data_4dd94af7afc948542fb0d9817e3ebd95
#
_entry.id   4dd94af7afc948542fb0d9817e3ebd95
#
_cell.length_a   1.000
_cell.length_b   1.000
_cell.length_c   1.000
_cell.angle_alpha   90.00
_cell.angle_beta   90.00
_cell.angle_gamma   90.00
#
_symmetry.space_group_name_H-M   'P 1'
#
loop_
_entity.id
_entity.type
_entity.pdbx_description
1 polymer ?
#
loop_
_entity_poly.entity_id
_entity_poly.type
_entity_poly.pdbx_seq_one_letter_code
_entity_poly.pdbx_strand_id
1 'polypeptide(L)'
;LCAADCRFTIDDNSVFRHPEFGIKVPRDMERSPTKLEEIAWAIEEDDYRGTGYFTQMFPTLEGKGWLGFHGIGGGGAMLGASAFVARGFKIANYADTSGDPTASKIYMIIKSIFSQPIDGYVLMGACLANQEQWHHAHAIVKARREESKRRPGFPVVILLAGNKEQEAHE
;
A
#
# COMPACT_ATOMS: atom_id res chain seq x y z
N LEU A 1 28.30 -3.11 37.89
CA LEU A 1 27.34 -3.64 36.90
C LEU A 1 27.56 -2.88 35.59
N CYS A 2 27.74 -3.61 34.49
CA CYS A 2 27.88 -3.06 33.16
C CYS A 2 26.82 -3.69 32.26
N ALA A 3 26.03 -2.89 31.52
CA ALA A 3 25.17 -3.39 30.49
C ALA A 3 26.01 -3.77 29.27
N ALA A 4 26.03 -5.06 28.92
CA ALA A 4 26.90 -5.58 27.86
C ALA A 4 26.25 -5.48 26.47
N ASP A 5 24.93 -5.49 26.38
CA ASP A 5 24.17 -5.42 25.13
C ASP A 5 22.73 -4.97 25.39
N CYS A 6 22.12 -4.37 24.38
CA CYS A 6 20.71 -3.99 24.37
C CYS A 6 20.13 -4.15 22.95
N ARG A 7 19.01 -4.87 22.83
CA ARG A 7 18.23 -4.96 21.61
C ARG A 7 16.81 -4.46 21.87
N PHE A 8 16.37 -3.51 21.06
CA PHE A 8 14.97 -3.07 21.08
C PHE A 8 14.48 -2.84 19.64
N THR A 9 13.18 -2.90 19.48
CA THR A 9 12.50 -2.66 18.19
C THR A 9 11.69 -1.38 18.30
N ILE A 10 11.78 -0.53 17.29
CA ILE A 10 11.00 0.69 17.16
C ILE A 10 9.98 0.47 16.05
N ASP A 11 8.74 0.92 16.26
CA ASP A 11 7.73 0.97 15.21
C ASP A 11 8.10 2.04 14.17
N ASP A 12 8.24 1.65 12.92
CA ASP A 12 8.62 2.54 11.80
C ASP A 12 7.69 3.76 11.71
N ASN A 13 6.39 3.59 11.97
CA ASN A 13 5.43 4.70 11.97
C ASN A 13 5.66 5.69 13.12
N SER A 14 6.35 5.30 14.18
CA SER A 14 6.71 6.20 15.28
C SER A 14 7.90 7.09 14.95
N VAL A 15 8.79 6.65 14.07
CA VAL A 15 10.02 7.37 13.71
C VAL A 15 9.70 8.76 13.16
N PHE A 16 8.71 8.87 12.27
CA PHE A 16 8.31 10.15 11.66
C PHE A 16 7.69 11.14 12.65
N ARG A 17 7.16 10.65 13.77
CA ARG A 17 6.60 11.47 14.85
C ARG A 17 7.65 11.97 15.86
N HIS A 18 8.87 11.44 15.77
CA HIS A 18 9.96 11.71 16.70
C HIS A 18 11.26 12.11 15.99
N PRO A 19 11.25 13.20 15.18
CA PRO A 19 12.42 13.64 14.43
C PRO A 19 13.59 14.04 15.33
N GLU A 20 13.31 14.36 16.61
CA GLU A 20 14.30 14.71 17.62
C GLU A 20 15.30 13.58 17.92
N PHE A 21 14.95 12.33 17.64
CA PHE A 21 15.86 11.20 17.83
C PHE A 21 16.84 11.00 16.67
N GLY A 22 16.63 11.66 15.53
CA GLY A 22 17.51 11.53 14.37
C GLY A 22 17.54 10.11 13.76
N ILE A 23 16.59 9.25 14.12
CA ILE A 23 16.47 7.89 13.62
C ILE A 23 15.84 7.93 12.23
N LYS A 24 16.33 7.09 11.32
CA LYS A 24 15.73 6.89 9.99
C LYS A 24 15.18 5.48 9.89
N VAL A 25 14.03 5.32 9.24
CA VAL A 25 13.47 4.00 8.93
C VAL A 25 14.43 3.28 7.98
N PRO A 26 14.95 2.10 8.37
CA PRO A 26 15.79 1.33 7.48
C PRO A 26 14.95 0.76 6.34
N ARG A 27 15.33 1.08 5.13
CA ARG A 27 14.75 0.49 3.91
C ARG A 27 15.62 -0.70 3.48
N ASP A 28 15.72 -1.67 4.38
CA ASP A 28 16.58 -2.84 4.17
C ASP A 28 15.96 -3.77 3.13
N MET A 29 16.55 -3.81 1.97
CA MET A 29 16.13 -4.61 0.83
C MET A 29 17.33 -5.40 0.30
N GLU A 30 17.11 -6.65 -0.11
CA GLU A 30 18.13 -7.50 -0.74
C GLU A 30 18.65 -6.93 -2.08
N ARG A 31 17.96 -5.95 -2.63
CA ARG A 31 18.31 -5.25 -3.87
C ARG A 31 18.19 -3.74 -3.69
N SER A 32 18.82 -2.99 -4.59
CA SER A 32 18.62 -1.55 -4.66
C SER A 32 17.15 -1.22 -4.92
N PRO A 33 16.62 -0.16 -4.29
CA PRO A 33 15.24 0.28 -4.51
C PRO A 33 15.05 0.72 -5.97
N THR A 34 13.84 0.56 -6.46
CA THR A 34 13.43 1.15 -7.73
C THR A 34 13.06 2.63 -7.54
N LYS A 35 13.08 3.41 -8.61
CA LYS A 35 12.60 4.81 -8.56
C LYS A 35 11.16 4.93 -8.07
N LEU A 36 10.32 3.95 -8.35
CA LEU A 36 8.92 3.95 -7.91
C LEU A 36 8.81 3.71 -6.41
N GLU A 37 9.66 2.85 -5.86
CA GLU A 37 9.77 2.64 -4.40
C GLU A 37 10.28 3.89 -3.68
N GLU A 38 11.29 4.56 -4.23
CA GLU A 38 11.79 5.84 -3.68
C GLU A 38 10.69 6.91 -3.65
N ILE A 39 9.89 7.02 -4.70
CA ILE A 39 8.73 7.93 -4.74
C ILE A 39 7.69 7.56 -3.68
N ALA A 40 7.39 6.27 -3.52
CA ALA A 40 6.43 5.80 -2.54
C ALA A 40 6.92 6.05 -1.10
N TRP A 41 8.20 5.89 -0.83
CA TRP A 41 8.79 6.20 0.49
C TRP A 41 8.70 7.69 0.82
N ALA A 42 8.91 8.57 -0.15
CA ALA A 42 8.72 10.01 0.05
C ALA A 42 7.27 10.36 0.43
N ILE A 43 6.27 9.66 -0.15
CA ILE A 43 4.87 9.83 0.22
C ILE A 43 4.63 9.48 1.70
N GLU A 44 5.29 8.43 2.19
CA GLU A 44 5.17 7.98 3.57
C GLU A 44 5.87 8.94 4.54
N GLU A 45 6.99 9.51 4.14
CA GLU A 45 7.75 10.50 4.92
C GLU A 45 7.04 11.85 5.03
N ASP A 46 6.38 12.29 3.95
CA ASP A 46 5.63 13.55 3.91
C ASP A 46 4.33 13.53 4.71
N ASP A 47 3.71 12.36 4.89
CA ASP A 47 2.47 12.17 5.63
C ASP A 47 2.62 11.00 6.60
N TYR A 48 2.83 11.28 7.87
CA TYR A 48 3.01 10.28 8.93
C TYR A 48 1.73 9.62 9.42
N ARG A 49 0.53 10.05 8.97
CA ARG A 49 -0.74 9.43 9.35
C ARG A 49 -0.93 8.11 8.64
N GLY A 50 -1.01 7.02 9.42
CA GLY A 50 -1.20 5.68 8.90
C GLY A 50 -0.02 5.19 8.03
N THR A 51 -0.20 4.05 7.42
CA THR A 51 0.81 3.40 6.58
C THR A 51 0.64 3.78 5.11
N GLY A 52 1.75 3.93 4.41
CA GLY A 52 1.81 4.12 2.96
C GLY A 52 2.84 3.19 2.33
N TYR A 53 2.91 1.96 2.83
CA TYR A 53 3.91 1.00 2.39
C TYR A 53 3.70 0.56 0.94
N PHE A 54 4.79 0.54 0.18
CA PHE A 54 4.80 0.07 -1.19
C PHE A 54 6.14 -0.59 -1.51
N THR A 55 6.09 -1.76 -2.14
CA THR A 55 7.26 -2.43 -2.70
C THR A 55 6.90 -3.12 -4.02
N GLN A 56 7.79 -3.08 -4.99
CA GLN A 56 7.66 -3.84 -6.22
C GLN A 56 8.18 -5.25 -5.99
N MET A 57 7.33 -6.26 -6.23
CA MET A 57 7.74 -7.66 -6.14
C MET A 57 8.71 -8.04 -7.27
N PHE A 58 8.51 -7.41 -8.43
CA PHE A 58 9.35 -7.61 -9.62
C PHE A 58 9.64 -6.24 -10.26
N PRO A 59 10.92 -5.87 -10.44
CA PRO A 59 11.30 -4.62 -11.11
C PRO A 59 10.86 -4.56 -12.59
N THR A 60 10.76 -5.73 -13.24
CA THR A 60 10.30 -5.87 -14.62
C THR A 60 9.15 -6.88 -14.68
N LEU A 61 8.06 -6.48 -15.32
CA LEU A 61 6.87 -7.32 -15.48
C LEU A 61 6.84 -7.89 -16.91
N GLU A 62 6.98 -9.23 -17.04
CA GLU A 62 6.97 -9.92 -18.33
C GLU A 62 5.68 -10.71 -18.54
N GLY A 63 5.11 -10.59 -19.74
CA GLY A 63 3.88 -11.27 -20.11
C GLY A 63 2.64 -10.62 -19.51
N LYS A 64 1.57 -11.41 -19.29
CA LYS A 64 0.26 -10.98 -18.80
C LYS A 64 -0.10 -11.62 -17.46
N GLY A 65 -1.22 -11.17 -16.88
CA GLY A 65 -1.77 -11.68 -15.63
C GLY A 65 -1.22 -10.97 -14.39
N TRP A 66 -0.65 -9.78 -14.56
CA TRP A 66 -0.11 -8.98 -13.48
C TRP A 66 -1.19 -8.14 -12.80
N LEU A 67 -1.31 -8.30 -11.49
CA LEU A 67 -2.20 -7.50 -10.64
C LEU A 67 -1.39 -6.49 -9.82
N GLY A 68 -1.85 -5.26 -9.82
CA GLY A 68 -1.48 -4.28 -8.81
C GLY A 68 -2.24 -4.60 -7.53
N PHE A 69 -1.53 -5.00 -6.50
CA PHE A 69 -2.13 -5.46 -5.24
C PHE A 69 -2.02 -4.38 -4.15
N HIS A 70 -3.15 -4.13 -3.50
CA HIS A 70 -3.26 -3.14 -2.46
C HIS A 70 -4.05 -3.73 -1.27
N GLY A 71 -3.43 -3.79 -0.12
CA GLY A 71 -4.03 -4.27 1.11
C GLY A 71 -4.37 -3.17 2.09
N ILE A 72 -5.35 -3.44 2.94
CA ILE A 72 -5.62 -2.67 4.15
C ILE A 72 -5.51 -3.65 5.32
N GLY A 73 -4.39 -3.60 6.02
CA GLY A 73 -4.05 -4.55 7.07
C GLY A 73 -3.19 -5.73 6.57
N GLY A 74 -1.93 -5.75 7.02
CA GLY A 74 -0.88 -6.62 6.48
C GLY A 74 -1.21 -8.10 6.46
N GLY A 75 -1.75 -8.66 7.54
CA GLY A 75 -2.07 -10.10 7.63
C GLY A 75 -3.15 -10.53 6.64
N GLY A 76 -4.25 -9.80 6.56
CA GLY A 76 -5.33 -10.05 5.61
C GLY A 76 -4.88 -9.87 4.16
N ALA A 77 -4.07 -8.85 3.91
CA ALA A 77 -3.51 -8.59 2.60
C ALA A 77 -2.59 -9.72 2.12
N MET A 78 -1.72 -10.26 2.98
CA MET A 78 -0.84 -11.38 2.64
C MET A 78 -1.63 -12.65 2.30
N LEU A 79 -2.69 -12.96 3.05
CA LEU A 79 -3.59 -14.09 2.74
C LEU A 79 -4.28 -13.89 1.39
N GLY A 80 -4.76 -12.67 1.13
CA GLY A 80 -5.38 -12.30 -0.14
C GLY A 80 -4.43 -12.44 -1.32
N ALA A 81 -3.22 -11.89 -1.22
CA ALA A 81 -2.20 -12.03 -2.26
C ALA A 81 -1.89 -13.49 -2.56
N SER A 82 -1.72 -14.31 -1.52
CA SER A 82 -1.50 -15.76 -1.65
C SER A 82 -2.66 -16.46 -2.37
N ALA A 83 -3.91 -16.07 -2.10
CA ALA A 83 -5.08 -16.63 -2.76
C ALA A 83 -5.13 -16.30 -4.25
N PHE A 84 -4.71 -15.11 -4.67
CA PHE A 84 -4.58 -14.74 -6.09
C PHE A 84 -3.47 -15.52 -6.79
N VAL A 85 -2.29 -15.65 -6.14
CA VAL A 85 -1.17 -16.44 -6.68
C VAL A 85 -1.57 -17.90 -6.87
N ALA A 86 -2.27 -18.50 -5.90
CA ALA A 86 -2.78 -19.87 -5.99
C ALA A 86 -3.77 -20.08 -7.16
N ARG A 87 -4.35 -19.00 -7.70
CA ARG A 87 -5.25 -19.03 -8.88
C ARG A 87 -4.54 -18.64 -10.18
N GLY A 88 -3.22 -18.53 -10.15
CA GLY A 88 -2.40 -18.27 -11.34
C GLY A 88 -2.22 -16.79 -11.70
N PHE A 89 -2.67 -15.86 -10.86
CA PHE A 89 -2.35 -14.45 -11.03
C PHE A 89 -0.93 -14.14 -10.54
N LYS A 90 -0.33 -13.12 -11.13
CA LYS A 90 0.98 -12.61 -10.74
C LYS A 90 0.79 -11.30 -9.98
N ILE A 91 1.48 -11.13 -8.86
CA ILE A 91 1.43 -9.92 -8.03
C ILE A 91 2.61 -9.02 -8.38
N ALA A 92 2.34 -7.86 -8.96
CA ALA A 92 3.38 -6.91 -9.40
C ALA A 92 4.04 -6.17 -8.24
N ASN A 93 3.24 -5.82 -7.24
CA ASN A 93 3.65 -5.07 -6.06
C ASN A 93 2.87 -5.54 -4.84
N TYR A 94 3.42 -5.28 -3.67
CA TYR A 94 2.69 -5.29 -2.42
C TYR A 94 2.57 -3.85 -1.91
N ALA A 95 1.38 -3.44 -1.52
CA ALA A 95 1.13 -2.16 -0.87
C ALA A 95 0.19 -2.34 0.31
N ASP A 96 0.38 -1.54 1.36
CA ASP A 96 -0.46 -1.52 2.55
C ASP A 96 -0.75 -0.06 2.95
N THR A 97 -2.03 0.25 3.11
CA THR A 97 -2.51 1.55 3.58
C THR A 97 -3.40 1.39 4.81
N SER A 98 -2.91 0.67 5.81
CA SER A 98 -3.57 0.50 7.10
C SER A 98 -3.28 1.65 8.07
N GLY A 99 -3.93 1.63 9.25
CA GLY A 99 -3.71 2.64 10.29
C GLY A 99 -4.37 3.99 9.98
N ASP A 100 -5.43 3.98 9.19
CA ASP A 100 -6.25 5.14 8.85
C ASP A 100 -5.48 6.31 8.18
N PRO A 101 -4.76 6.06 7.08
CA PRO A 101 -4.07 7.10 6.35
C PRO A 101 -5.04 8.09 5.70
N THR A 102 -4.52 9.26 5.33
CA THR A 102 -5.31 10.26 4.61
C THR A 102 -5.71 9.77 3.21
N ALA A 103 -6.84 10.25 2.69
CA ALA A 103 -7.26 9.95 1.32
C ALA A 103 -6.20 10.40 0.28
N SER A 104 -5.45 11.47 0.59
CA SER A 104 -4.36 11.94 -0.27
C SER A 104 -3.22 10.92 -0.35
N LYS A 105 -2.78 10.40 0.80
CA LYS A 105 -1.74 9.36 0.86
C LYS A 105 -2.16 8.11 0.11
N ILE A 106 -3.38 7.62 0.38
CA ILE A 106 -3.96 6.47 -0.32
C ILE A 106 -3.97 6.69 -1.83
N TYR A 107 -4.43 7.87 -2.27
CA TYR A 107 -4.45 8.23 -3.69
C TYR A 107 -3.06 8.17 -4.33
N MET A 108 -2.03 8.71 -3.67
CA MET A 108 -0.66 8.69 -4.19
C MET A 108 -0.10 7.26 -4.29
N ILE A 109 -0.38 6.40 -3.32
CA ILE A 109 -0.02 4.98 -3.39
C ILE A 109 -0.74 4.28 -4.54
N ILE A 110 -2.04 4.51 -4.74
CA ILE A 110 -2.78 3.96 -5.89
C ILE A 110 -2.17 4.44 -7.22
N LYS A 111 -1.77 5.70 -7.31
CA LYS A 111 -1.10 6.24 -8.51
C LYS A 111 0.24 5.55 -8.76
N SER A 112 1.00 5.26 -7.72
CA SER A 112 2.23 4.46 -7.82
C SER A 112 1.95 3.05 -8.36
N ILE A 113 0.89 2.39 -7.85
CA ILE A 113 0.45 1.09 -8.37
C ILE A 113 0.05 1.18 -9.84
N PHE A 114 -0.76 2.18 -10.23
CA PHE A 114 -1.26 2.35 -11.60
C PHE A 114 -0.18 2.76 -12.60
N SER A 115 0.96 3.27 -12.16
CA SER A 115 2.08 3.58 -13.03
C SER A 115 2.80 2.35 -13.59
N GLN A 116 2.59 1.19 -12.98
CA GLN A 116 3.13 -0.07 -13.44
C GLN A 116 2.34 -0.64 -14.64
N PRO A 117 2.97 -1.45 -15.50
CA PRO A 117 2.29 -2.11 -16.63
C PRO A 117 1.49 -3.35 -16.18
N ILE A 118 0.53 -3.14 -15.30
CA ILE A 118 -0.36 -4.15 -14.74
C ILE A 118 -1.62 -4.34 -15.60
N ASP A 119 -2.20 -5.55 -15.55
CA ASP A 119 -3.41 -5.91 -16.28
C ASP A 119 -4.70 -5.65 -15.47
N GLY A 120 -4.59 -5.48 -14.17
CA GLY A 120 -5.71 -5.20 -13.28
C GLY A 120 -5.26 -4.72 -11.91
N TYR A 121 -6.20 -4.21 -11.13
CA TYR A 121 -5.96 -3.73 -9.77
C TYR A 121 -6.93 -4.38 -8.78
N VAL A 122 -6.40 -4.76 -7.63
CA VAL A 122 -7.18 -5.34 -6.53
C VAL A 122 -6.88 -4.59 -5.25
N LEU A 123 -7.94 -4.12 -4.59
CA LEU A 123 -7.88 -3.67 -3.19
C LEU A 123 -8.60 -4.67 -2.31
N MET A 124 -7.96 -5.07 -1.22
CA MET A 124 -8.56 -5.90 -0.19
C MET A 124 -8.50 -5.20 1.16
N GLY A 125 -9.65 -4.75 1.64
CA GLY A 125 -9.81 -4.15 2.96
C GLY A 125 -10.04 -5.18 4.05
N ALA A 126 -9.40 -4.99 5.21
CA ALA A 126 -9.67 -5.78 6.40
C ALA A 126 -10.62 -5.05 7.36
N CYS A 127 -11.42 -5.81 8.11
CA CYS A 127 -12.34 -5.28 9.13
C CYS A 127 -11.58 -4.79 10.38
N LEU A 128 -10.96 -3.64 10.30
CA LEU A 128 -10.32 -3.00 11.46
C LEU A 128 -11.14 -1.81 11.92
N ALA A 129 -11.45 -1.78 13.21
CA ALA A 129 -12.37 -0.80 13.80
C ALA A 129 -11.91 0.66 13.67
N ASN A 130 -10.61 0.92 13.58
CA ASN A 130 -10.04 2.25 13.48
C ASN A 130 -9.80 2.73 12.03
N GLN A 131 -10.09 1.89 11.03
CA GLN A 131 -9.87 2.21 9.63
C GLN A 131 -11.15 2.76 9.01
N GLU A 132 -11.17 4.03 8.66
CA GLU A 132 -12.31 4.64 7.97
C GLU A 132 -12.25 4.34 6.45
N GLN A 133 -13.09 3.42 6.00
CA GLN A 133 -13.06 2.90 4.62
C GLN A 133 -13.38 3.96 3.55
N TRP A 134 -14.15 4.99 3.90
CA TRP A 134 -14.49 6.06 2.95
C TRP A 134 -13.27 6.86 2.44
N HIS A 135 -12.17 6.94 3.21
CA HIS A 135 -10.91 7.53 2.73
C HIS A 135 -10.38 6.77 1.50
N HIS A 136 -10.46 5.43 1.55
CA HIS A 136 -10.08 4.58 0.42
C HIS A 136 -11.03 4.75 -0.76
N ALA A 137 -12.34 4.80 -0.52
CA ALA A 137 -13.35 5.01 -1.56
C ALA A 137 -13.10 6.33 -2.32
N HIS A 138 -12.90 7.43 -1.62
CA HIS A 138 -12.55 8.72 -2.22
C HIS A 138 -11.30 8.66 -3.09
N ALA A 139 -10.22 8.08 -2.55
CA ALA A 139 -8.95 7.95 -3.26
C ALA A 139 -9.09 7.10 -4.53
N ILE A 140 -9.80 5.96 -4.43
CA ILE A 140 -10.00 5.04 -5.55
C ILE A 140 -10.86 5.67 -6.64
N VAL A 141 -11.98 6.29 -6.29
CA VAL A 141 -12.86 6.95 -7.27
C VAL A 141 -12.11 7.98 -8.08
N LYS A 142 -11.30 8.81 -7.42
CA LYS A 142 -10.46 9.80 -8.09
C LYS A 142 -9.43 9.13 -9.01
N ALA A 143 -8.63 8.21 -8.49
CA ALA A 143 -7.60 7.52 -9.25
C ALA A 143 -8.19 6.73 -10.44
N ARG A 144 -9.33 6.05 -10.24
CA ARG A 144 -10.03 5.27 -11.28
C ARG A 144 -10.56 6.16 -12.40
N ARG A 145 -11.14 7.33 -12.06
CA ARG A 145 -11.60 8.30 -13.07
C ARG A 145 -10.48 8.80 -13.98
N GLU A 146 -9.31 9.04 -13.41
CA GLU A 146 -8.13 9.43 -14.18
C GLU A 146 -7.61 8.27 -15.03
N GLU A 147 -7.51 7.09 -14.44
CA GLU A 147 -6.99 5.90 -15.13
C GLU A 147 -7.89 5.46 -16.28
N SER A 148 -9.21 5.61 -16.14
CA SER A 148 -10.17 5.29 -17.21
C SER A 148 -9.96 6.08 -18.49
N LYS A 149 -9.40 7.31 -18.40
CA LYS A 149 -9.05 8.12 -19.56
C LYS A 149 -7.83 7.58 -20.28
N ARG A 150 -6.90 6.97 -19.55
CA ARG A 150 -5.64 6.43 -20.07
C ARG A 150 -5.78 4.96 -20.52
N ARG A 151 -6.50 4.15 -19.73
CA ARG A 151 -6.75 2.73 -19.98
C ARG A 151 -8.26 2.44 -19.86
N PRO A 152 -9.07 2.69 -20.92
CA PRO A 152 -10.50 2.35 -20.91
C PRO A 152 -10.69 0.85 -20.66
N GLY A 153 -11.64 0.50 -19.77
CA GLY A 153 -11.91 -0.89 -19.43
C GLY A 153 -10.92 -1.58 -18.49
N PHE A 154 -9.93 -0.85 -17.94
CA PHE A 154 -8.97 -1.41 -16.99
C PHE A 154 -9.69 -2.03 -15.77
N PRO A 155 -9.49 -3.34 -15.49
CA PRO A 155 -10.19 -4.05 -14.43
C PRO A 155 -9.79 -3.54 -13.03
N VAL A 156 -10.79 -3.27 -12.21
CA VAL A 156 -10.60 -2.86 -10.80
C VAL A 156 -11.55 -3.67 -9.94
N VAL A 157 -11.00 -4.37 -8.97
CA VAL A 157 -11.76 -5.13 -7.95
C VAL A 157 -11.48 -4.52 -6.59
N ILE A 158 -12.53 -4.23 -5.85
CA ILE A 158 -12.45 -3.56 -4.55
C ILE A 158 -13.28 -4.34 -3.55
N LEU A 159 -12.68 -4.66 -2.43
CA LEU A 159 -13.34 -5.20 -1.24
C LEU A 159 -13.06 -4.23 -0.09
N LEU A 160 -14.09 -3.50 0.32
CA LEU A 160 -14.08 -2.64 1.51
C LEU A 160 -15.07 -3.22 2.51
N ALA A 161 -14.64 -3.40 3.74
CA ALA A 161 -15.47 -3.89 4.84
C ALA A 161 -14.97 -3.34 6.17
N GLY A 162 -15.89 -2.96 7.05
CA GLY A 162 -15.57 -2.49 8.40
C GLY A 162 -16.12 -1.10 8.72
N ASN A 163 -15.33 -0.31 9.42
CA ASN A 163 -15.77 1.02 9.87
C ASN A 163 -16.04 1.95 8.69
N LYS A 164 -17.19 2.62 8.72
CA LYS A 164 -17.65 3.51 7.63
C LYS A 164 -17.81 2.81 6.27
N GLU A 165 -18.13 1.53 6.29
CA GLU A 165 -18.35 0.74 5.08
C GLU A 165 -19.50 1.28 4.24
N GLN A 166 -20.63 1.66 4.88
CA GLN A 166 -21.79 2.19 4.19
C GLN A 166 -21.43 3.48 3.44
N GLU A 167 -20.77 4.43 4.10
CA GLU A 167 -20.34 5.70 3.50
C GLU A 167 -19.30 5.48 2.38
N ALA A 168 -18.55 4.39 2.45
CA ALA A 168 -17.57 4.05 1.42
C ALA A 168 -18.21 3.46 0.16
N HIS A 169 -19.40 2.86 0.27
CA HIS A 169 -20.14 2.29 -0.86
C HIS A 169 -21.05 3.29 -1.58
N GLU A 170 -21.43 4.39 -0.94
CA GLU A 170 -22.16 5.51 -1.54
C GLU A 170 -21.28 6.40 -2.43
#